data_52f5a3c8685b80f4dd075700a5f465f9
#
_entry.id   52f5a3c8685b80f4dd075700a5f465f9
#
_cell.length_a   1.000
_cell.length_b   1.000
_cell.length_c   1.000
_cell.angle_alpha   90.00
_cell.angle_beta   90.00
_cell.angle_gamma   90.00
#
_symmetry.space_group_name_H-M   'P 1'
#
loop_
_entity.id
_entity.type
_entity.pdbx_description
1 polymer ?
#
loop_
_entity_poly.entity_id
_entity_poly.type
_entity_poly.pdbx_seq_one_letter_code
_entity_poly.pdbx_strand_id
1 'polypeptide(L)'
;MSGNAYYSNDPLDKPQESTKIDKKFNDYKVKFNSKYLQIKSSLNEIQDNIINYNSELKKLDEFLHEINQHDKNYKEIIGKFNKLAEYLQETITIEKIINQLSSNQQVINMSEYISIYNKVKEIYKFFEESKLQDKNDFLNRLNSLMGRGFKEFEDLFYVLLKRYEQMKSGQNNEKNNNEKINLLNKIRKLSLCLQDEKIGFNFTSKFVTERRQKIKDSIDQMTVFSKTLNKQRYQKGTSELSKLLVESMSIYQNEEKYIKFIFSECDSALHEKCLREIMKEPLNHIIFLFTKLVGNHKKYDNSLAHSMPLEYFMNLDIIDLWREKIFQFYNTKFKNTNQDEYNRIVTFISQINKFCSKYIANFLSKVEKLNDEKIENENILNITIDTISFITSLVIYHHAYTSLQEGSTSDLSPKNFINILVSKIEEKSNSLLKKYPPLKNILLINNFFYIHNKIGQDPLVHFFDKDYITNIKNIVNTNSKEYLKNTWRKSIEISFTEKDDIIYDKETNELKATSKELIKKKFNTFNDEMKLNLKIQQHIQIIDKNIEKSMVKNNISFITKKYQALLDKYKDIKFSKNVDRIIIYKNVGQITEELNTFFSFNMNYQ
;
A
#
# COMPACT_ATOMS: atom_id res chain seq x y z
N MET A 1 -95.24 13.31 -9.39
CA MET A 1 -96.16 12.35 -8.76
C MET A 1 -97.43 13.12 -8.49
N SER A 2 -98.40 13.03 -9.41
CA SER A 2 -99.58 12.12 -9.39
C SER A 2 -100.31 12.30 -8.09
N GLY A 3 -101.59 12.50 -8.11
CA GLY A 3 -102.73 12.30 -8.91
C GLY A 3 -103.91 13.07 -8.33
N ASN A 4 -104.74 13.49 -9.15
CA ASN A 4 -105.96 12.92 -9.58
C ASN A 4 -106.94 12.49 -8.47
N ALA A 5 -108.04 13.04 -8.48
CA ALA A 5 -109.37 12.48 -8.82
C ALA A 5 -110.46 13.30 -8.16
N TYR A 6 -111.36 13.80 -8.89
CA TYR A 6 -112.55 13.30 -9.54
C TYR A 6 -113.85 13.30 -8.68
N TYR A 7 -114.85 13.83 -9.36
CA TYR A 7 -116.33 13.56 -9.25
C TYR A 7 -117.13 14.35 -8.23
N SER A 8 -118.31 14.72 -8.47
CA SER A 8 -119.24 14.90 -9.62
C SER A 8 -120.53 15.49 -9.12
N ASN A 9 -121.14 16.27 -10.01
CA ASN A 9 -122.55 16.37 -10.29
C ASN A 9 -123.71 16.53 -9.28
N ASP A 10 -124.29 17.67 -9.38
CA ASP A 10 -125.64 17.94 -9.83
C ASP A 10 -126.89 17.64 -8.97
N PRO A 11 -128.09 18.17 -9.25
CA PRO A 11 -128.57 19.59 -9.34
C PRO A 11 -129.89 19.81 -8.54
N LEU A 12 -130.56 20.91 -8.75
CA LEU A 12 -131.99 21.30 -8.62
C LEU A 12 -132.27 22.52 -7.74
N ASP A 13 -132.72 23.43 -8.39
CA ASP A 13 -133.91 24.24 -8.66
C ASP A 13 -134.25 25.40 -7.69
N LYS A 14 -134.13 26.57 -8.23
CA LYS A 14 -135.05 27.77 -8.31
C LYS A 14 -135.50 28.47 -7.02
N PRO A 15 -135.88 29.69 -7.19
CA PRO A 15 -135.39 30.90 -7.93
C PRO A 15 -135.55 32.21 -7.09
N GLN A 16 -135.04 33.24 -7.67
CA GLN A 16 -135.44 34.65 -7.46
C GLN A 16 -135.19 35.33 -6.11
N GLU A 17 -133.97 35.54 -5.73
CA GLU A 17 -133.54 36.71 -4.98
C GLU A 17 -132.02 37.05 -5.24
N SER A 18 -131.47 36.40 -6.21
CA SER A 18 -130.03 36.40 -6.52
C SER A 18 -129.50 37.63 -7.30
N THR A 19 -130.34 38.38 -7.98
CA THR A 19 -129.89 39.45 -8.91
C THR A 19 -129.31 40.69 -8.25
N LYS A 20 -129.65 40.98 -6.97
CA LYS A 20 -129.05 42.11 -6.25
C LYS A 20 -127.79 41.76 -5.48
N ILE A 21 -127.69 40.54 -5.03
CA ILE A 21 -126.47 40.03 -4.31
C ILE A 21 -125.39 39.75 -5.35
N ASP A 22 -125.66 39.16 -6.46
CA ASP A 22 -124.72 38.91 -7.51
C ASP A 22 -124.09 40.19 -8.12
N LYS A 23 -124.91 41.24 -8.22
CA LYS A 23 -124.37 42.54 -8.69
C LYS A 23 -123.41 43.16 -7.68
N LYS A 24 -123.72 43.09 -6.39
CA LYS A 24 -122.80 43.55 -5.35
C LYS A 24 -121.56 42.67 -5.27
N PHE A 25 -121.73 41.36 -5.42
CA PHE A 25 -120.60 40.40 -5.41
C PHE A 25 -119.67 40.60 -6.60
N ASN A 26 -120.27 40.81 -7.78
CA ASN A 26 -119.48 41.16 -8.97
C ASN A 26 -118.80 42.52 -8.88
N ASP A 27 -119.45 43.54 -8.25
CA ASP A 27 -118.79 44.82 -8.04
C ASP A 27 -117.62 44.67 -6.98
N TYR A 28 -117.81 43.84 -5.96
CA TYR A 28 -116.74 43.54 -5.04
C TYR A 28 -115.65 42.69 -5.70
N LYS A 29 -115.98 41.76 -6.57
CA LYS A 29 -115.04 40.94 -7.35
C LYS A 29 -114.22 41.78 -8.29
N VAL A 30 -114.88 42.72 -8.97
CA VAL A 30 -114.22 43.66 -9.88
C VAL A 30 -113.30 44.61 -9.10
N LYS A 31 -113.75 45.12 -7.96
CA LYS A 31 -112.91 45.97 -7.07
C LYS A 31 -111.74 45.17 -6.45
N PHE A 32 -111.99 43.91 -6.04
CA PHE A 32 -110.98 43.03 -5.53
C PHE A 32 -109.94 42.69 -6.62
N ASN A 33 -110.39 42.29 -7.78
CA ASN A 33 -109.52 42.02 -8.93
C ASN A 33 -108.72 43.27 -9.35
N SER A 34 -109.37 44.45 -9.37
CA SER A 34 -108.65 45.68 -9.66
C SER A 34 -107.54 45.99 -8.59
N LYS A 35 -107.87 45.84 -7.27
CA LYS A 35 -106.89 46.00 -6.24
C LYS A 35 -105.83 44.91 -6.26
N TYR A 36 -106.22 43.64 -6.55
CA TYR A 36 -105.27 42.56 -6.73
C TYR A 36 -104.29 42.82 -7.86
N LEU A 37 -104.80 43.29 -9.04
CA LEU A 37 -103.93 43.66 -10.12
C LEU A 37 -103.02 44.84 -9.83
N GLN A 38 -103.54 45.84 -9.05
CA GLN A 38 -102.70 46.94 -8.59
C GLN A 38 -101.59 46.45 -7.62
N ILE A 39 -101.91 45.59 -6.64
CA ILE A 39 -100.92 45.00 -5.71
C ILE A 39 -99.92 44.15 -6.49
N LYS A 40 -100.39 43.33 -7.46
CA LYS A 40 -99.56 42.51 -8.31
C LYS A 40 -98.58 43.37 -9.15
N SER A 41 -99.14 44.49 -9.71
CA SER A 41 -98.30 45.44 -10.45
C SER A 41 -97.25 46.12 -9.56
N SER A 42 -97.62 46.55 -8.34
CA SER A 42 -96.69 47.13 -7.40
C SER A 42 -95.68 46.11 -6.90
N LEU A 43 -96.10 44.84 -6.69
CA LEU A 43 -95.15 43.79 -6.33
C LEU A 43 -94.15 43.50 -7.48
N ASN A 44 -94.59 43.44 -8.70
CA ASN A 44 -93.64 43.31 -9.84
C ASN A 44 -92.70 44.51 -9.93
N GLU A 45 -93.24 45.74 -9.75
CA GLU A 45 -92.37 46.93 -9.74
C GLU A 45 -91.33 46.92 -8.60
N ILE A 46 -91.74 46.44 -7.42
CA ILE A 46 -90.81 46.25 -6.28
C ILE A 46 -89.80 45.15 -6.66
N GLN A 47 -90.24 44.04 -7.27
CA GLN A 47 -89.36 42.95 -7.69
C GLN A 47 -88.35 43.44 -8.75
N ASP A 48 -88.74 44.20 -9.70
CA ASP A 48 -87.89 44.78 -10.73
C ASP A 48 -86.92 45.78 -10.12
N ASN A 49 -87.37 46.60 -9.15
CA ASN A 49 -86.50 47.49 -8.41
C ASN A 49 -85.47 46.74 -7.57
N ILE A 50 -85.85 45.62 -6.88
CA ILE A 50 -84.92 44.76 -6.14
C ILE A 50 -83.85 44.16 -7.07
N ILE A 51 -84.29 43.67 -8.26
CA ILE A 51 -83.33 43.13 -9.25
C ILE A 51 -82.36 44.22 -9.72
N ASN A 52 -82.88 45.41 -10.01
CA ASN A 52 -82.04 46.56 -10.40
C ASN A 52 -81.05 46.96 -9.25
N TYR A 53 -81.53 47.08 -8.01
CA TYR A 53 -80.68 47.37 -6.89
C TYR A 53 -79.59 46.27 -6.62
N ASN A 54 -79.98 45.00 -6.79
CA ASN A 54 -79.01 43.89 -6.68
C ASN A 54 -77.99 43.96 -7.81
N SER A 55 -78.38 44.33 -9.04
CA SER A 55 -77.44 44.55 -10.13
C SER A 55 -76.50 45.72 -9.88
N GLU A 56 -76.96 46.81 -9.30
CA GLU A 56 -76.12 47.96 -8.94
C GLU A 56 -75.21 47.66 -7.76
N LEU A 57 -75.69 46.93 -6.74
CA LEU A 57 -74.91 46.47 -5.63
C LEU A 57 -73.74 45.55 -6.10
N LYS A 58 -74.06 44.68 -7.08
CA LYS A 58 -73.04 43.81 -7.66
C LYS A 58 -71.93 44.62 -8.37
N LYS A 59 -72.29 45.64 -9.13
CA LYS A 59 -71.35 46.55 -9.80
C LYS A 59 -70.54 47.33 -8.77
N LEU A 60 -71.12 47.73 -7.66
CA LEU A 60 -70.44 48.41 -6.59
C LEU A 60 -69.42 47.49 -5.87
N ASP A 61 -69.82 46.23 -5.69
CA ASP A 61 -68.93 45.20 -5.08
C ASP A 61 -67.75 44.90 -5.98
N GLU A 62 -67.98 44.76 -7.30
CA GLU A 62 -66.94 44.63 -8.31
C GLU A 62 -65.96 45.83 -8.27
N PHE A 63 -66.50 47.03 -8.22
CA PHE A 63 -65.67 48.27 -8.14
C PHE A 63 -64.90 48.37 -6.83
N LEU A 64 -65.47 47.99 -5.68
CA LEU A 64 -64.78 47.93 -4.40
C LEU A 64 -63.67 46.87 -4.43
N HIS A 65 -63.92 45.73 -5.10
CA HIS A 65 -62.89 44.72 -5.28
C HIS A 65 -61.69 45.25 -6.09
N GLU A 66 -61.96 45.97 -7.19
CA GLU A 66 -60.91 46.63 -7.99
C GLU A 66 -60.12 47.66 -7.17
N ILE A 67 -60.82 48.51 -6.40
CA ILE A 67 -60.16 49.50 -5.51
C ILE A 67 -59.26 48.79 -4.50
N ASN A 68 -59.74 47.73 -3.84
CA ASN A 68 -58.95 46.98 -2.88
C ASN A 68 -57.73 46.29 -3.53
N GLN A 69 -57.89 45.80 -4.78
CA GLN A 69 -56.79 45.25 -5.54
C GLN A 69 -55.75 46.34 -5.89
N HIS A 70 -56.19 47.52 -6.29
CA HIS A 70 -55.31 48.63 -6.57
C HIS A 70 -54.59 49.13 -5.29
N ASP A 71 -55.27 49.23 -4.16
CA ASP A 71 -54.68 49.62 -2.87
C ASP A 71 -53.59 48.59 -2.43
N LYS A 72 -53.87 47.30 -2.60
CA LYS A 72 -52.90 46.23 -2.38
C LYS A 72 -51.67 46.38 -3.27
N ASN A 73 -51.89 46.63 -4.57
CA ASN A 73 -50.84 46.85 -5.54
C ASN A 73 -50.00 48.09 -5.20
N TYR A 74 -50.63 49.20 -4.80
CA TYR A 74 -49.92 50.40 -4.39
C TYR A 74 -49.11 50.20 -3.13
N LYS A 75 -49.63 49.50 -2.11
CA LYS A 75 -48.90 49.14 -0.92
C LYS A 75 -47.67 48.28 -1.24
N GLU A 76 -47.82 47.31 -2.16
CA GLU A 76 -46.71 46.49 -2.63
C GLU A 76 -45.65 47.33 -3.37
N ILE A 77 -46.07 48.25 -4.23
CA ILE A 77 -45.17 49.16 -4.95
C ILE A 77 -44.43 50.07 -3.98
N ILE A 78 -45.15 50.71 -3.03
CA ILE A 78 -44.54 51.55 -1.98
C ILE A 78 -43.55 50.74 -1.15
N GLY A 79 -43.89 49.48 -0.78
CA GLY A 79 -42.98 48.59 -0.06
C GLY A 79 -41.70 48.30 -0.84
N LYS A 80 -41.79 48.07 -2.15
CA LYS A 80 -40.64 47.88 -3.04
C LYS A 80 -39.80 49.16 -3.19
N PHE A 81 -40.42 50.30 -3.31
CA PHE A 81 -39.69 51.60 -3.35
C PHE A 81 -38.97 51.92 -2.05
N ASN A 82 -39.60 51.67 -0.91
CA ASN A 82 -38.96 51.89 0.39
C ASN A 82 -37.73 50.95 0.57
N LYS A 83 -37.88 49.67 0.19
CA LYS A 83 -36.77 48.69 0.22
C LYS A 83 -35.66 49.09 -0.76
N LEU A 84 -36.00 49.61 -1.94
CA LEU A 84 -35.01 50.12 -2.89
C LEU A 84 -34.24 51.31 -2.30
N ALA A 85 -34.93 52.31 -1.69
CA ALA A 85 -34.28 53.46 -1.04
C ALA A 85 -33.36 53.04 0.11
N GLU A 86 -33.80 52.07 0.93
CA GLU A 86 -32.99 51.49 2.02
C GLU A 86 -31.72 50.83 1.45
N TYR A 87 -31.84 50.01 0.42
CA TYR A 87 -30.69 49.31 -0.18
C TYR A 87 -29.72 50.26 -0.90
N LEU A 88 -30.20 51.34 -1.51
CA LEU A 88 -29.34 52.40 -2.05
C LEU A 88 -28.52 53.09 -0.95
N GLN A 89 -29.16 53.43 0.16
CA GLN A 89 -28.52 54.07 1.32
C GLN A 89 -27.50 53.12 1.98
N GLU A 90 -27.87 51.84 2.17
CA GLU A 90 -26.97 50.81 2.68
C GLU A 90 -25.76 50.64 1.78
N THR A 91 -25.93 50.58 0.45
CA THR A 91 -24.83 50.44 -0.51
C THR A 91 -23.80 51.56 -0.37
N ILE A 92 -24.25 52.83 -0.21
CA ILE A 92 -23.35 53.97 0.00
C ILE A 92 -22.57 53.82 1.31
N THR A 93 -23.22 53.32 2.36
CA THR A 93 -22.59 53.11 3.67
C THR A 93 -21.55 51.97 3.58
N ILE A 94 -21.91 50.87 2.94
CA ILE A 94 -21.02 49.72 2.72
C ILE A 94 -19.80 50.12 1.89
N GLU A 95 -20.00 50.92 0.83
CA GLU A 95 -18.90 51.40 -0.01
C GLU A 95 -17.89 52.26 0.79
N LYS A 96 -18.39 53.13 1.67
CA LYS A 96 -17.51 53.88 2.58
C LYS A 96 -16.72 52.97 3.51
N ILE A 97 -17.35 51.97 4.09
CA ILE A 97 -16.69 51.00 4.97
C ILE A 97 -15.63 50.19 4.20
N ILE A 98 -15.93 49.65 3.01
CA ILE A 98 -14.99 48.91 2.17
C ILE A 98 -13.79 49.79 1.77
N ASN A 99 -14.02 51.05 1.41
CA ASN A 99 -12.94 51.95 1.04
C ASN A 99 -12.06 52.35 2.25
N GLN A 100 -12.63 52.44 3.46
CA GLN A 100 -11.86 52.66 4.69
C GLN A 100 -11.02 51.45 5.10
N LEU A 101 -11.48 50.22 4.78
CA LEU A 101 -10.76 48.98 5.04
C LEU A 101 -9.50 48.82 4.21
N SER A 102 -9.59 49.18 2.93
CA SER A 102 -8.44 49.14 2.01
C SER A 102 -7.34 50.13 2.39
N SER A 103 -7.66 51.18 3.18
CA SER A 103 -6.72 52.20 3.59
C SER A 103 -6.12 52.02 4.99
N ASN A 104 -6.76 51.29 5.89
CA ASN A 104 -6.33 51.09 7.28
C ASN A 104 -6.24 49.61 7.62
N GLN A 105 -5.01 49.10 7.79
CA GLN A 105 -4.72 47.72 8.28
C GLN A 105 -5.20 47.45 9.74
N GLN A 106 -6.10 48.25 10.29
CA GLN A 106 -6.60 48.10 11.65
C GLN A 106 -7.75 47.07 11.73
N VAL A 107 -7.59 46.21 12.67
CA VAL A 107 -8.42 45.10 13.16
C VAL A 107 -9.93 45.39 13.07
N ILE A 108 -10.55 45.12 11.95
CA ILE A 108 -12.01 45.10 11.86
C ILE A 108 -12.50 43.74 12.33
N ASN A 109 -13.59 43.77 13.08
CA ASN A 109 -14.26 42.56 13.52
C ASN A 109 -14.72 41.75 12.28
N MET A 110 -14.07 40.62 12.04
CA MET A 110 -14.32 39.75 10.88
C MET A 110 -15.80 39.38 10.73
N SER A 111 -16.54 39.25 11.85
CA SER A 111 -17.97 38.94 11.83
C SER A 111 -18.79 40.09 11.24
N GLU A 112 -18.39 41.31 11.49
CA GLU A 112 -19.01 42.51 10.93
C GLU A 112 -18.78 42.63 9.43
N TYR A 113 -17.56 42.33 8.99
CA TYR A 113 -17.20 42.34 7.57
C TYR A 113 -17.94 41.26 6.77
N ILE A 114 -18.07 40.05 7.31
CA ILE A 114 -18.88 38.98 6.71
C ILE A 114 -20.36 39.38 6.63
N SER A 115 -20.88 40.07 7.67
CA SER A 115 -22.25 40.59 7.67
C SER A 115 -22.47 41.60 6.54
N ILE A 116 -21.53 42.54 6.37
CA ILE A 116 -21.55 43.52 5.28
C ILE A 116 -21.52 42.83 3.92
N TYR A 117 -20.66 41.87 3.72
CA TYR A 117 -20.56 41.13 2.47
C TYR A 117 -21.85 40.37 2.13
N ASN A 118 -22.44 39.71 3.11
CA ASN A 118 -23.72 39.03 2.94
C ASN A 118 -24.85 40.02 2.61
N LYS A 119 -24.81 41.20 3.19
CA LYS A 119 -25.78 42.26 2.88
C LYS A 119 -25.66 42.75 1.43
N VAL A 120 -24.42 42.92 0.94
CA VAL A 120 -24.20 43.25 -0.49
C VAL A 120 -24.78 42.18 -1.41
N LYS A 121 -24.63 40.88 -1.07
CA LYS A 121 -25.24 39.80 -1.81
C LYS A 121 -26.77 39.86 -1.81
N GLU A 122 -27.38 40.16 -0.66
CA GLU A 122 -28.83 40.30 -0.55
C GLU A 122 -29.32 41.43 -1.46
N ILE A 123 -28.63 42.60 -1.41
CA ILE A 123 -28.92 43.76 -2.26
C ILE A 123 -28.75 43.38 -3.75
N TYR A 124 -27.66 42.71 -4.11
CA TYR A 124 -27.40 42.25 -5.49
C TYR A 124 -28.54 41.36 -6.00
N LYS A 125 -28.95 40.35 -5.23
CA LYS A 125 -30.04 39.45 -5.58
C LYS A 125 -31.37 40.18 -5.77
N PHE A 126 -31.66 41.15 -4.90
CA PHE A 126 -32.87 41.98 -5.04
C PHE A 126 -32.89 42.77 -6.37
N PHE A 127 -31.75 43.40 -6.75
CA PHE A 127 -31.66 44.12 -8.02
C PHE A 127 -31.68 43.19 -9.22
N GLU A 128 -31.04 42.02 -9.14
CA GLU A 128 -31.04 41.02 -10.20
C GLU A 128 -32.47 40.57 -10.53
N GLU A 129 -33.28 40.26 -9.52
CA GLU A 129 -34.67 39.83 -9.64
C GLU A 129 -35.63 41.00 -9.96
N SER A 130 -35.23 42.23 -9.80
CA SER A 130 -36.06 43.43 -10.05
C SER A 130 -36.27 43.64 -11.56
N LYS A 131 -37.41 44.24 -11.93
CA LYS A 131 -37.75 44.67 -13.31
C LYS A 131 -37.36 46.13 -13.60
N LEU A 132 -36.43 46.70 -12.88
CA LEU A 132 -35.97 48.07 -13.06
C LEU A 132 -35.22 48.23 -14.39
N GLN A 133 -35.47 49.34 -15.14
CA GLN A 133 -34.84 49.54 -16.44
C GLN A 133 -33.33 49.80 -16.37
N ASP A 134 -32.89 50.59 -15.41
CA ASP A 134 -31.50 51.06 -15.26
C ASP A 134 -30.71 50.24 -14.20
N LYS A 135 -31.11 49.01 -13.91
CA LYS A 135 -30.49 48.17 -12.89
C LYS A 135 -29.05 47.78 -13.20
N ASN A 136 -28.67 47.77 -14.49
CA ASN A 136 -27.35 47.24 -14.91
C ASN A 136 -26.18 48.05 -14.34
N ASP A 137 -26.27 49.36 -14.30
CA ASP A 137 -25.20 50.19 -13.74
C ASP A 137 -25.03 49.95 -12.23
N PHE A 138 -26.18 49.77 -11.55
CA PHE A 138 -26.16 49.46 -10.12
C PHE A 138 -25.64 48.07 -9.82
N LEU A 139 -26.02 47.07 -10.63
CA LEU A 139 -25.49 45.71 -10.56
C LEU A 139 -23.97 45.68 -10.83
N ASN A 140 -23.48 46.47 -11.79
CA ASN A 140 -22.07 46.59 -12.08
C ASN A 140 -21.29 47.18 -10.90
N ARG A 141 -21.86 48.21 -10.24
CA ARG A 141 -21.29 48.81 -9.03
C ARG A 141 -21.25 47.83 -7.86
N LEU A 142 -22.34 47.07 -7.63
CA LEU A 142 -22.39 46.02 -6.61
C LEU A 142 -21.40 44.88 -6.93
N ASN A 143 -21.26 44.46 -8.18
CA ASN A 143 -20.26 43.48 -8.61
C ASN A 143 -18.84 43.97 -8.32
N SER A 144 -18.54 45.24 -8.58
CA SER A 144 -17.24 45.85 -8.25
C SER A 144 -16.98 45.84 -6.75
N LEU A 145 -17.99 46.16 -5.93
CA LEU A 145 -17.91 46.11 -4.47
C LEU A 145 -17.69 44.68 -3.96
N MET A 146 -18.45 43.71 -4.50
CA MET A 146 -18.26 42.30 -4.16
C MET A 146 -16.87 41.80 -4.56
N GLY A 147 -16.38 42.19 -5.73
CA GLY A 147 -15.05 41.84 -6.20
C GLY A 147 -13.93 42.35 -5.30
N ARG A 148 -14.05 43.61 -4.84
CA ARG A 148 -13.10 44.18 -3.86
C ARG A 148 -13.20 43.46 -2.51
N GLY A 149 -14.39 43.25 -1.98
CA GLY A 149 -14.61 42.52 -0.74
C GLY A 149 -14.07 41.09 -0.80
N PHE A 150 -14.27 40.42 -1.92
CA PHE A 150 -13.75 39.06 -2.15
C PHE A 150 -12.22 39.02 -2.14
N LYS A 151 -11.56 39.99 -2.79
CA LYS A 151 -10.10 40.11 -2.78
C LYS A 151 -9.55 40.32 -1.36
N GLU A 152 -10.16 41.20 -0.58
CA GLU A 152 -9.77 41.40 0.82
C GLU A 152 -9.97 40.14 1.67
N PHE A 153 -11.05 39.37 1.45
CA PHE A 153 -11.25 38.08 2.10
C PHE A 153 -10.19 37.06 1.71
N GLU A 154 -9.83 37.00 0.43
CA GLU A 154 -8.80 36.11 -0.07
C GLU A 154 -7.45 36.46 0.58
N ASP A 155 -7.04 37.71 0.58
CA ASP A 155 -5.80 38.16 1.17
C ASP A 155 -5.75 37.86 2.69
N LEU A 156 -6.84 38.14 3.39
CA LEU A 156 -6.97 37.82 4.82
C LEU A 156 -6.91 36.31 5.08
N PHE A 157 -7.57 35.51 4.23
CA PHE A 157 -7.52 34.05 4.32
C PHE A 157 -6.09 33.57 4.26
N TYR A 158 -5.29 34.02 3.30
CA TYR A 158 -3.90 33.59 3.16
C TYR A 158 -3.00 34.07 4.31
N VAL A 159 -3.23 35.27 4.83
CA VAL A 159 -2.52 35.79 6.02
C VAL A 159 -2.79 34.89 7.24
N LEU A 160 -4.07 34.59 7.49
CA LEU A 160 -4.46 33.74 8.62
C LEU A 160 -3.96 32.31 8.44
N LEU A 161 -4.00 31.77 7.20
CA LEU A 161 -3.51 30.46 6.86
C LEU A 161 -2.00 30.34 7.13
N LYS A 162 -1.22 31.31 6.69
CA LYS A 162 0.23 31.38 6.93
C LYS A 162 0.54 31.43 8.43
N ARG A 163 -0.21 32.26 9.19
CA ARG A 163 -0.07 32.35 10.65
C ARG A 163 -0.37 31.01 11.34
N TYR A 164 -1.45 30.33 10.92
CA TYR A 164 -1.80 29.00 11.43
C TYR A 164 -0.71 27.97 11.16
N GLU A 165 -0.13 27.96 9.98
CA GLU A 165 0.95 27.05 9.61
C GLU A 165 2.24 27.30 10.42
N GLN A 166 2.59 28.57 10.67
CA GLN A 166 3.71 28.93 11.53
C GLN A 166 3.51 28.47 12.98
N MET A 167 2.29 28.54 13.49
CA MET A 167 1.97 28.02 14.83
C MET A 167 1.96 26.50 14.93
N LYS A 168 1.81 25.77 13.80
CA LYS A 168 1.87 24.31 13.76
C LYS A 168 3.30 23.79 13.97
N SER A 169 4.31 24.57 13.61
CA SER A 169 5.74 24.24 13.76
C SER A 169 6.34 24.58 15.12
N GLY A 170 5.61 25.30 15.99
CA GLY A 170 6.09 25.73 17.32
C GLY A 170 5.62 24.83 18.47
N GLN A 171 6.31 24.95 19.64
CA GLN A 171 6.04 24.12 20.83
C GLN A 171 4.59 24.22 21.33
N ASN A 172 4.04 23.07 21.77
CA ASN A 172 2.68 22.89 22.28
C ASN A 172 2.51 23.50 23.69
N ASN A 173 2.10 24.78 23.76
CA ASN A 173 1.59 25.39 25.00
C ASN A 173 0.05 25.49 24.91
N GLU A 174 -0.68 25.28 26.00
CA GLU A 174 -2.15 25.35 26.05
C GLU A 174 -2.73 26.68 25.53
N LYS A 175 -2.05 27.79 25.75
CA LYS A 175 -2.42 29.10 25.16
C LYS A 175 -2.39 29.08 23.63
N ASN A 176 -1.44 28.36 23.04
CA ASN A 176 -1.34 28.23 21.59
C ASN A 176 -2.50 27.41 20.99
N ASN A 177 -3.10 26.47 21.73
CA ASN A 177 -4.22 25.67 21.24
C ASN A 177 -5.51 26.48 21.09
N ASN A 178 -5.82 27.35 22.03
CA ASN A 178 -7.01 28.23 21.95
C ASN A 178 -6.87 29.25 20.81
N GLU A 179 -5.68 29.79 20.61
CA GLU A 179 -5.42 30.69 19.48
C GLU A 179 -5.50 29.96 18.13
N LYS A 180 -4.99 28.73 18.03
CA LYS A 180 -5.13 27.88 16.85
C LYS A 180 -6.61 27.63 16.50
N ILE A 181 -7.43 27.25 17.48
CA ILE A 181 -8.87 27.01 17.28
C ILE A 181 -9.57 28.29 16.79
N ASN A 182 -9.24 29.42 17.37
CA ASN A 182 -9.82 30.72 16.96
C ASN A 182 -9.41 31.08 15.51
N LEU A 183 -8.14 30.92 15.16
CA LEU A 183 -7.65 31.12 13.79
C LEU A 183 -8.37 30.22 12.79
N LEU A 184 -8.52 28.94 13.15
CA LEU A 184 -9.20 27.96 12.29
C LEU A 184 -10.67 28.31 12.08
N ASN A 185 -11.38 28.77 13.12
CA ASN A 185 -12.77 29.22 13.00
C ASN A 185 -12.90 30.45 12.08
N LYS A 186 -11.92 31.35 12.12
CA LYS A 186 -11.86 32.50 11.20
C LYS A 186 -11.62 32.05 9.76
N ILE A 187 -10.68 31.14 9.53
CA ILE A 187 -10.38 30.56 8.21
C ILE A 187 -11.61 29.87 7.62
N ARG A 188 -12.36 29.09 8.43
CA ARG A 188 -13.62 28.45 8.01
C ARG A 188 -14.66 29.44 7.52
N LYS A 189 -14.92 30.46 8.31
CA LYS A 189 -15.90 31.51 7.95
C LYS A 189 -15.51 32.21 6.65
N LEU A 190 -14.22 32.49 6.45
CA LEU A 190 -13.74 33.09 5.21
C LEU A 190 -13.86 32.11 4.03
N SER A 191 -13.52 30.84 4.21
CA SER A 191 -13.64 29.84 3.13
C SER A 191 -15.08 29.70 2.64
N LEU A 192 -16.06 29.78 3.54
CA LEU A 192 -17.48 29.76 3.17
C LEU A 192 -17.87 30.97 2.30
N CYS A 193 -17.38 32.17 2.65
CA CYS A 193 -17.63 33.38 1.85
C CYS A 193 -16.95 33.35 0.48
N LEU A 194 -15.76 32.71 0.39
CA LEU A 194 -14.95 32.65 -0.83
C LEU A 194 -15.41 31.61 -1.86
N GLN A 195 -16.40 30.77 -1.52
CA GLN A 195 -16.93 29.73 -2.43
C GLN A 195 -18.00 30.23 -3.41
N ASP A 196 -18.38 31.47 -3.35
CA ASP A 196 -19.41 31.99 -4.24
C ASP A 196 -18.90 32.12 -5.68
N GLU A 197 -19.15 31.07 -6.46
CA GLU A 197 -18.71 30.94 -7.87
C GLU A 197 -19.28 32.05 -8.80
N LYS A 198 -20.37 32.72 -8.41
CA LYS A 198 -21.03 33.75 -9.23
C LYS A 198 -20.15 34.99 -9.47
N ILE A 199 -19.11 35.19 -8.66
CA ILE A 199 -18.26 36.37 -8.73
C ILE A 199 -17.03 36.18 -9.65
N GLY A 200 -16.89 35.00 -10.28
CA GLY A 200 -15.84 34.76 -11.27
C GLY A 200 -14.42 34.62 -10.68
N PHE A 201 -14.28 34.53 -9.37
CA PHE A 201 -13.00 34.33 -8.73
C PHE A 201 -12.69 32.84 -8.54
N ASN A 202 -11.49 32.46 -8.94
CA ASN A 202 -11.05 31.05 -8.90
C ASN A 202 -10.25 30.76 -7.62
N PHE A 203 -10.83 31.10 -6.46
CA PHE A 203 -10.22 30.90 -5.13
C PHE A 203 -9.75 29.45 -4.92
N THR A 204 -10.62 28.49 -5.23
CA THR A 204 -10.29 27.06 -5.09
C THR A 204 -9.07 26.67 -5.92
N SER A 205 -8.96 27.17 -7.15
CA SER A 205 -7.80 26.89 -8.01
C SER A 205 -6.51 27.51 -7.48
N LYS A 206 -6.58 28.75 -6.96
CA LYS A 206 -5.43 29.41 -6.34
C LYS A 206 -4.99 28.67 -5.08
N PHE A 207 -5.94 28.31 -4.21
CA PHE A 207 -5.67 27.51 -3.00
C PHE A 207 -5.00 26.18 -3.36
N VAL A 208 -5.56 25.43 -4.31
CA VAL A 208 -5.00 24.15 -4.80
C VAL A 208 -3.58 24.37 -5.34
N THR A 209 -3.33 25.43 -6.11
CA THR A 209 -2.02 25.73 -6.69
C THR A 209 -0.99 26.02 -5.60
N GLU A 210 -1.32 26.80 -4.58
CA GLU A 210 -0.42 27.07 -3.46
C GLU A 210 -0.13 25.81 -2.62
N ARG A 211 -1.16 25.00 -2.35
CA ARG A 211 -0.97 23.73 -1.64
C ARG A 211 -0.09 22.77 -2.44
N ARG A 212 -0.33 22.68 -3.74
CA ARG A 212 0.46 21.84 -4.67
C ARG A 212 1.93 22.28 -4.67
N GLN A 213 2.19 23.59 -4.72
CA GLN A 213 3.57 24.08 -4.69
C GLN A 213 4.28 23.73 -3.38
N LYS A 214 3.62 23.89 -2.23
CA LYS A 214 4.20 23.50 -0.92
C LYS A 214 4.53 22.01 -0.84
N ILE A 215 3.64 21.15 -1.37
CA ILE A 215 3.87 19.71 -1.41
C ILE A 215 5.06 19.40 -2.33
N LYS A 216 5.13 20.05 -3.50
CA LYS A 216 6.25 19.90 -4.42
C LYS A 216 7.57 20.28 -3.76
N ASP A 217 7.64 21.42 -3.09
CA ASP A 217 8.83 21.86 -2.37
C ASP A 217 9.27 20.85 -1.30
N SER A 218 8.30 20.24 -0.59
CA SER A 218 8.56 19.18 0.39
C SER A 218 9.11 17.90 -0.26
N ILE A 219 8.56 17.50 -1.40
CA ILE A 219 9.03 16.34 -2.18
C ILE A 219 10.43 16.60 -2.72
N ASP A 220 10.70 17.78 -3.26
CA ASP A 220 12.01 18.15 -3.80
C ASP A 220 13.08 18.15 -2.71
N GLN A 221 12.77 18.58 -1.49
CA GLN A 221 13.68 18.49 -0.33
C GLN A 221 14.01 17.04 0.04
N MET A 222 13.03 16.14 0.01
CA MET A 222 13.27 14.70 0.28
C MET A 222 14.21 14.07 -0.74
N THR A 223 14.09 14.43 -2.01
CA THR A 223 14.90 13.85 -3.09
C THR A 223 16.35 14.34 -3.10
N VAL A 224 16.64 15.50 -2.49
CA VAL A 224 18.03 16.01 -2.37
C VAL A 224 18.86 15.18 -1.38
N PHE A 225 18.26 14.68 -0.29
CA PHE A 225 18.99 13.90 0.71
C PHE A 225 19.45 12.52 0.22
N SER A 226 18.82 11.96 -0.81
CA SER A 226 19.11 10.61 -1.28
C SER A 226 20.33 10.50 -2.20
N LYS A 227 20.81 11.60 -2.77
CA LYS A 227 22.02 11.60 -3.62
C LYS A 227 23.31 11.23 -2.87
N THR A 228 23.30 11.21 -1.55
CA THR A 228 24.44 10.91 -0.68
C THR A 228 24.55 9.44 -0.24
N LEU A 229 23.59 8.58 -0.59
CA LEU A 229 23.62 7.15 -0.26
C LEU A 229 24.58 6.37 -1.19
N ASN A 230 25.86 6.67 -1.07
CA ASN A 230 26.92 5.99 -1.82
C ASN A 230 27.33 4.68 -1.12
N LYS A 231 27.29 3.56 -1.85
CA LYS A 231 28.08 2.33 -1.67
C LYS A 231 27.85 1.48 -0.40
N GLN A 232 26.90 1.80 0.46
CA GLN A 232 26.53 0.92 1.58
C GLN A 232 25.53 -0.14 1.13
N ARG A 233 25.55 -1.29 1.85
CA ARG A 233 24.59 -2.40 1.66
C ARG A 233 23.17 -1.84 1.72
N TYR A 234 22.34 -2.13 0.72
CA TYR A 234 20.95 -1.65 0.68
C TYR A 234 20.19 -2.05 1.95
N GLN A 235 19.51 -1.10 2.55
CA GLN A 235 18.64 -1.32 3.70
C GLN A 235 17.17 -1.18 3.26
N LYS A 236 16.32 -2.09 3.73
CA LYS A 236 14.88 -2.08 3.47
C LYS A 236 14.26 -0.72 3.85
N GLY A 237 13.42 -0.16 3.00
CA GLY A 237 12.74 1.13 3.22
C GLY A 237 13.57 2.38 2.96
N THR A 238 14.81 2.25 2.43
CA THR A 238 15.69 3.41 2.22
C THR A 238 15.60 4.03 0.82
N SER A 239 14.94 3.39 -0.15
CA SER A 239 14.79 3.95 -1.50
C SER A 239 13.95 5.23 -1.50
N GLU A 240 14.28 6.17 -2.41
CA GLU A 240 13.49 7.40 -2.61
C GLU A 240 12.03 7.08 -2.90
N LEU A 241 11.81 6.10 -3.77
CA LEU A 241 10.47 5.70 -4.18
C LEU A 241 9.68 5.07 -3.03
N SER A 242 10.30 4.19 -2.23
CA SER A 242 9.66 3.60 -1.05
C SER A 242 9.27 4.67 -0.02
N LYS A 243 10.15 5.63 0.23
CA LYS A 243 9.88 6.77 1.12
C LYS A 243 8.74 7.63 0.59
N LEU A 244 8.76 7.98 -0.70
CA LEU A 244 7.73 8.81 -1.30
C LEU A 244 6.37 8.12 -1.34
N LEU A 245 6.32 6.80 -1.57
CA LEU A 245 5.08 6.01 -1.50
C LEU A 245 4.44 6.08 -0.10
N VAL A 246 5.24 5.97 0.96
CA VAL A 246 4.75 6.11 2.34
C VAL A 246 4.35 7.56 2.65
N GLU A 247 5.18 8.51 2.25
CA GLU A 247 4.94 9.93 2.50
C GLU A 247 3.71 10.45 1.77
N SER A 248 3.43 9.94 0.56
CA SER A 248 2.20 10.30 -0.17
C SER A 248 0.92 9.92 0.58
N MET A 249 0.94 8.83 1.35
CA MET A 249 -0.18 8.47 2.24
C MET A 249 -0.32 9.49 3.38
N SER A 250 0.79 9.86 4.00
CA SER A 250 0.83 10.87 5.07
C SER A 250 0.37 12.23 4.55
N ILE A 251 0.87 12.65 3.38
CA ILE A 251 0.45 13.88 2.70
C ILE A 251 -1.07 13.85 2.46
N TYR A 252 -1.59 12.77 1.85
CA TYR A 252 -3.03 12.64 1.60
C TYR A 252 -3.85 12.77 2.90
N GLN A 253 -3.49 12.04 3.94
CA GLN A 253 -4.21 12.05 5.21
C GLN A 253 -4.19 13.42 5.88
N ASN A 254 -3.05 14.11 5.80
CA ASN A 254 -2.91 15.45 6.33
C ASN A 254 -3.71 16.48 5.53
N GLU A 255 -3.67 16.40 4.20
CA GLU A 255 -4.45 17.29 3.32
C GLU A 255 -5.94 17.00 3.43
N GLU A 256 -6.37 15.74 3.51
CA GLU A 256 -7.77 15.38 3.73
C GLU A 256 -8.32 15.98 5.03
N LYS A 257 -7.58 15.85 6.13
CA LYS A 257 -7.94 16.47 7.41
C LYS A 257 -7.98 18.00 7.31
N TYR A 258 -6.99 18.57 6.63
CA TYR A 258 -6.85 20.01 6.47
C TYR A 258 -7.98 20.60 5.62
N ILE A 259 -8.29 19.97 4.49
CA ILE A 259 -9.39 20.39 3.60
C ILE A 259 -10.74 20.23 4.29
N LYS A 260 -11.03 19.07 4.88
CA LYS A 260 -12.26 18.84 5.64
C LYS A 260 -12.43 19.84 6.78
N PHE A 261 -11.33 20.26 7.36
CA PHE A 261 -11.36 21.23 8.43
C PHE A 261 -11.63 22.65 7.91
N ILE A 262 -10.92 23.10 6.89
CA ILE A 262 -11.07 24.46 6.31
C ILE A 262 -12.44 24.63 5.64
N PHE A 263 -12.88 23.63 4.90
CA PHE A 263 -14.12 23.63 4.13
C PHE A 263 -15.25 22.84 4.79
N SER A 264 -15.25 22.72 6.13
CA SER A 264 -16.18 21.84 6.88
C SER A 264 -17.67 22.13 6.63
N GLU A 265 -18.01 23.34 6.25
CA GLU A 265 -19.39 23.77 5.96
C GLU A 265 -19.72 23.72 4.46
N CYS A 266 -18.82 23.17 3.66
CA CYS A 266 -18.90 23.13 2.21
C CYS A 266 -19.28 21.74 1.70
N ASP A 267 -19.68 21.65 0.44
CA ASP A 267 -20.02 20.37 -0.20
C ASP A 267 -18.83 19.41 -0.19
N SER A 268 -19.12 18.13 0.06
CA SER A 268 -18.14 17.04 0.00
C SER A 268 -17.48 16.91 -1.39
N ALA A 269 -18.19 17.25 -2.45
CA ALA A 269 -17.66 17.28 -3.81
C ALA A 269 -16.48 18.26 -3.97
N LEU A 270 -16.51 19.39 -3.25
CA LEU A 270 -15.40 20.34 -3.25
C LEU A 270 -14.16 19.75 -2.56
N HIS A 271 -14.35 19.04 -1.45
CA HIS A 271 -13.23 18.36 -0.75
C HIS A 271 -12.54 17.38 -1.67
N GLU A 272 -13.30 16.53 -2.37
CA GLU A 272 -12.76 15.55 -3.30
C GLU A 272 -12.06 16.21 -4.50
N LYS A 273 -12.64 17.28 -5.04
CA LYS A 273 -12.03 18.06 -6.14
C LYS A 273 -10.68 18.66 -5.70
N CYS A 274 -10.62 19.30 -4.53
CA CYS A 274 -9.38 19.87 -4.00
C CYS A 274 -8.32 18.79 -3.78
N LEU A 275 -8.66 17.68 -3.12
CA LEU A 275 -7.74 16.57 -2.86
C LEU A 275 -7.22 15.97 -4.16
N ARG A 276 -8.09 15.69 -5.12
CA ARG A 276 -7.71 15.17 -6.43
C ARG A 276 -6.68 16.05 -7.12
N GLU A 277 -6.92 17.36 -7.17
CA GLU A 277 -6.03 18.29 -7.86
C GLU A 277 -4.69 18.48 -7.12
N ILE A 278 -4.71 18.49 -5.79
CA ILE A 278 -3.48 18.59 -4.97
C ILE A 278 -2.63 17.33 -5.11
N MET A 279 -3.25 16.16 -5.11
CA MET A 279 -2.53 14.87 -5.15
C MET A 279 -1.94 14.53 -6.51
N LYS A 280 -2.31 15.23 -7.58
CA LYS A 280 -1.70 15.03 -8.91
C LYS A 280 -0.17 15.18 -8.88
N GLU A 281 0.36 16.16 -8.15
CA GLU A 281 1.81 16.41 -8.12
C GLU A 281 2.59 15.27 -7.46
N PRO A 282 2.25 14.81 -6.22
CA PRO A 282 2.91 13.65 -5.62
C PRO A 282 2.82 12.40 -6.49
N LEU A 283 1.65 12.12 -7.06
CA LEU A 283 1.44 10.94 -7.88
C LEU A 283 2.27 11.00 -9.18
N ASN A 284 2.35 12.16 -9.83
CA ASN A 284 3.19 12.36 -11.02
C ASN A 284 4.68 12.21 -10.69
N HIS A 285 5.11 12.67 -9.52
CA HIS A 285 6.50 12.48 -9.09
C HIS A 285 6.83 11.00 -8.84
N ILE A 286 5.91 10.26 -8.20
CA ILE A 286 6.01 8.80 -8.06
C ILE A 286 6.11 8.13 -9.44
N ILE A 287 5.25 8.50 -10.39
CA ILE A 287 5.26 7.99 -11.75
C ILE A 287 6.60 8.28 -12.44
N PHE A 288 7.15 9.48 -12.27
CA PHE A 288 8.46 9.85 -12.80
C PHE A 288 9.57 8.94 -12.27
N LEU A 289 9.60 8.69 -10.95
CA LEU A 289 10.59 7.80 -10.34
C LEU A 289 10.42 6.34 -10.81
N PHE A 290 9.19 5.85 -10.94
CA PHE A 290 8.93 4.53 -11.52
C PHE A 290 9.40 4.44 -12.97
N THR A 291 9.16 5.47 -13.78
CA THR A 291 9.62 5.50 -15.17
C THR A 291 11.15 5.39 -15.24
N LYS A 292 11.86 6.10 -14.38
CA LYS A 292 13.32 6.05 -14.28
C LYS A 292 13.81 4.67 -13.84
N LEU A 293 13.16 4.06 -12.84
CA LEU A 293 13.50 2.74 -12.33
C LEU A 293 13.30 1.66 -13.39
N VAL A 294 12.12 1.60 -14.01
CA VAL A 294 11.79 0.61 -15.05
C VAL A 294 12.66 0.80 -16.30
N GLY A 295 13.01 2.05 -16.64
CA GLY A 295 13.93 2.34 -17.74
C GLY A 295 15.34 1.77 -17.53
N ASN A 296 15.79 1.70 -16.29
CA ASN A 296 17.07 1.08 -15.95
C ASN A 296 17.07 -0.45 -16.08
N HIS A 297 15.92 -1.12 -15.87
CA HIS A 297 15.84 -2.58 -16.00
C HIS A 297 16.31 -3.10 -17.37
N LYS A 298 16.11 -2.34 -18.44
CA LYS A 298 16.55 -2.70 -19.80
C LYS A 298 18.08 -2.80 -19.94
N LYS A 299 18.84 -2.11 -19.07
CA LYS A 299 20.30 -2.10 -19.10
C LYS A 299 20.92 -3.32 -18.40
N TYR A 300 20.19 -3.94 -17.47
CA TYR A 300 20.70 -5.02 -16.61
C TYR A 300 20.33 -6.42 -17.08
N ASP A 301 19.57 -6.56 -18.16
CA ASP A 301 19.08 -7.86 -18.67
C ASP A 301 20.21 -8.82 -19.10
N ASN A 302 21.48 -8.35 -19.25
CA ASN A 302 22.61 -9.10 -19.77
C ASN A 302 23.79 -9.31 -18.79
N SER A 303 23.76 -8.73 -17.59
CA SER A 303 24.88 -8.88 -16.64
C SER A 303 24.45 -9.60 -15.38
N LEU A 304 24.47 -10.93 -15.41
CA LEU A 304 24.41 -11.78 -14.22
C LEU A 304 25.80 -11.73 -13.52
N ALA A 305 26.15 -10.59 -12.95
CA ALA A 305 27.33 -10.46 -12.12
C ALA A 305 27.12 -11.23 -10.78
N HIS A 306 28.22 -11.67 -10.17
CA HIS A 306 28.25 -12.49 -8.94
C HIS A 306 27.59 -11.86 -7.71
N SER A 307 27.14 -10.60 -7.77
CA SER A 307 26.41 -9.93 -6.69
C SER A 307 25.03 -9.49 -7.18
N MET A 308 24.02 -9.69 -6.35
CA MET A 308 22.68 -9.20 -6.63
C MET A 308 22.72 -7.68 -6.84
N PRO A 309 22.14 -7.17 -7.96
CA PRO A 309 22.14 -5.74 -8.21
C PRO A 309 21.30 -5.01 -7.17
N LEU A 310 21.76 -3.84 -6.77
CA LEU A 310 21.06 -2.96 -5.82
C LEU A 310 19.60 -2.73 -6.22
N GLU A 311 19.36 -2.60 -7.50
CA GLU A 311 18.05 -2.38 -8.11
C GLU A 311 17.06 -3.53 -7.83
N TYR A 312 17.55 -4.76 -7.71
CA TYR A 312 16.71 -5.91 -7.37
C TYR A 312 16.13 -5.78 -5.95
N PHE A 313 16.97 -5.39 -4.98
CA PHE A 313 16.51 -5.14 -3.61
C PHE A 313 15.56 -3.95 -3.51
N MET A 314 15.83 -2.88 -4.25
CA MET A 314 14.91 -1.74 -4.34
C MET A 314 13.55 -2.16 -4.90
N ASN A 315 13.54 -3.03 -5.89
CA ASN A 315 12.31 -3.55 -6.49
C ASN A 315 11.52 -4.44 -5.51
N LEU A 316 12.22 -5.34 -4.79
CA LEU A 316 11.59 -6.16 -3.75
C LEU A 316 11.00 -5.28 -2.64
N ASP A 317 11.70 -4.26 -2.23
CA ASP A 317 11.25 -3.30 -1.21
C ASP A 317 9.97 -2.58 -1.64
N ILE A 318 9.89 -2.16 -2.89
CA ILE A 318 8.71 -1.51 -3.45
C ILE A 318 7.52 -2.47 -3.48
N ILE A 319 7.70 -3.72 -3.93
CA ILE A 319 6.64 -4.72 -3.98
C ILE A 319 6.15 -5.04 -2.57
N ASP A 320 7.10 -5.26 -1.64
CA ASP A 320 6.82 -5.61 -0.25
C ASP A 320 5.98 -4.52 0.42
N LEU A 321 6.42 -3.27 0.33
CA LEU A 321 5.74 -2.10 0.87
C LEU A 321 4.36 -1.88 0.22
N TRP A 322 4.28 -2.07 -1.10
CA TRP A 322 3.03 -1.95 -1.85
C TRP A 322 1.98 -2.94 -1.33
N ARG A 323 2.36 -4.21 -1.19
CA ARG A 323 1.45 -5.25 -0.69
C ARG A 323 1.10 -5.09 0.77
N GLU A 324 2.07 -4.77 1.63
CA GLU A 324 1.89 -4.66 3.07
C GLU A 324 0.93 -3.51 3.45
N LYS A 325 1.13 -2.30 2.88
CA LYS A 325 0.53 -1.06 3.41
C LYS A 325 -0.18 -0.20 2.38
N ILE A 326 0.33 -0.17 1.15
CA ILE A 326 0.01 0.90 0.21
C ILE A 326 -1.16 0.54 -0.68
N PHE A 327 -1.25 -0.70 -1.16
CA PHE A 327 -2.24 -1.12 -2.15
C PHE A 327 -3.68 -0.79 -1.73
N GLN A 328 -4.07 -1.17 -0.51
CA GLN A 328 -5.44 -0.94 -0.03
C GLN A 328 -5.76 0.56 0.05
N PHE A 329 -4.81 1.35 0.54
CA PHE A 329 -4.95 2.80 0.61
C PHE A 329 -5.12 3.43 -0.77
N TYR A 330 -4.21 3.11 -1.72
CA TYR A 330 -4.25 3.66 -3.08
C TYR A 330 -5.51 3.22 -3.83
N ASN A 331 -5.91 1.96 -3.70
CA ASN A 331 -7.14 1.44 -4.30
C ASN A 331 -8.38 2.16 -3.76
N THR A 332 -8.42 2.46 -2.46
CA THR A 332 -9.57 3.15 -1.85
C THR A 332 -9.60 4.64 -2.17
N LYS A 333 -8.44 5.32 -2.19
CA LYS A 333 -8.37 6.78 -2.27
C LYS A 333 -8.15 7.33 -3.67
N PHE A 334 -7.44 6.62 -4.55
CA PHE A 334 -7.03 7.13 -5.85
C PHE A 334 -7.68 6.45 -7.06
N LYS A 335 -8.19 5.22 -6.92
CA LYS A 335 -8.77 4.48 -8.05
C LYS A 335 -9.89 5.23 -8.76
N ASN A 336 -10.74 5.93 -8.01
CA ASN A 336 -11.89 6.67 -8.57
C ASN A 336 -11.60 8.17 -8.73
N THR A 337 -10.65 8.74 -7.98
CA THR A 337 -10.37 10.18 -7.96
C THR A 337 -9.24 10.58 -8.90
N ASN A 338 -8.17 9.79 -8.96
CA ASN A 338 -6.97 9.99 -9.79
C ASN A 338 -6.70 8.72 -10.62
N GLN A 339 -7.69 8.30 -11.41
CA GLN A 339 -7.68 7.00 -12.08
C GLN A 339 -6.49 6.80 -13.02
N ASP A 340 -6.12 7.81 -13.78
CA ASP A 340 -5.01 7.70 -14.75
C ASP A 340 -3.66 7.50 -14.04
N GLU A 341 -3.39 8.31 -13.02
CA GLU A 341 -2.17 8.19 -12.21
C GLU A 341 -2.14 6.85 -11.47
N TYR A 342 -3.25 6.45 -10.87
CA TYR A 342 -3.40 5.16 -10.20
C TYR A 342 -3.10 3.98 -11.15
N ASN A 343 -3.72 3.95 -12.32
CA ASN A 343 -3.53 2.88 -13.31
C ASN A 343 -2.07 2.80 -13.79
N ARG A 344 -1.42 3.94 -13.98
CA ARG A 344 0.00 3.99 -14.34
C ARG A 344 0.88 3.41 -13.24
N ILE A 345 0.64 3.77 -11.97
CA ILE A 345 1.37 3.22 -10.82
C ILE A 345 1.19 1.70 -10.74
N VAL A 346 -0.05 1.20 -10.82
CA VAL A 346 -0.33 -0.25 -10.82
C VAL A 346 0.37 -0.97 -11.97
N THR A 347 0.40 -0.36 -13.15
CA THR A 347 1.11 -0.91 -14.31
C THR A 347 2.61 -1.02 -14.04
N PHE A 348 3.23 0.00 -13.44
CA PHE A 348 4.65 -0.05 -13.06
C PHE A 348 4.93 -1.12 -12.00
N ILE A 349 4.09 -1.26 -10.98
CA ILE A 349 4.21 -2.34 -10.00
C ILE A 349 4.15 -3.71 -10.68
N SER A 350 3.25 -3.91 -11.65
CA SER A 350 3.18 -5.14 -12.44
C SER A 350 4.46 -5.39 -13.26
N GLN A 351 5.06 -4.34 -13.83
CA GLN A 351 6.34 -4.45 -14.56
C GLN A 351 7.49 -4.83 -13.62
N ILE A 352 7.55 -4.24 -12.43
CA ILE A 352 8.55 -4.58 -11.40
C ILE A 352 8.38 -6.03 -10.95
N ASN A 353 7.14 -6.49 -10.72
CA ASN A 353 6.87 -7.90 -10.40
C ASN A 353 7.40 -8.84 -11.48
N LYS A 354 7.13 -8.55 -12.75
CA LYS A 354 7.64 -9.35 -13.90
C LYS A 354 9.16 -9.36 -13.95
N PHE A 355 9.79 -8.23 -13.70
CA PHE A 355 11.26 -8.12 -13.64
C PHE A 355 11.83 -8.99 -12.51
N CYS A 356 11.28 -8.90 -11.31
CA CYS A 356 11.73 -9.71 -10.17
C CYS A 356 11.50 -11.21 -10.42
N SER A 357 10.35 -11.61 -10.97
CA SER A 357 10.08 -13.01 -11.31
C SER A 357 11.06 -13.54 -12.34
N LYS A 358 11.37 -12.77 -13.39
CA LYS A 358 12.38 -13.14 -14.40
C LYS A 358 13.77 -13.28 -13.78
N TYR A 359 14.13 -12.36 -12.88
CA TYR A 359 15.41 -12.43 -12.18
C TYR A 359 15.53 -13.68 -11.32
N ILE A 360 14.48 -14.06 -10.58
CA ILE A 360 14.42 -15.28 -9.78
C ILE A 360 14.56 -16.52 -10.67
N ALA A 361 13.81 -16.58 -11.77
CA ALA A 361 13.88 -17.69 -12.72
C ALA A 361 15.29 -17.84 -13.34
N ASN A 362 15.92 -16.74 -13.70
CA ASN A 362 17.30 -16.73 -14.21
C ASN A 362 18.29 -17.21 -13.14
N PHE A 363 18.11 -16.80 -11.88
CA PHE A 363 18.94 -17.25 -10.78
C PHE A 363 18.77 -18.76 -10.53
N LEU A 364 17.54 -19.28 -10.55
CA LEU A 364 17.27 -20.71 -10.44
C LEU A 364 17.93 -21.49 -11.57
N SER A 365 17.82 -21.03 -12.80
CA SER A 365 18.51 -21.62 -13.96
C SER A 365 20.04 -21.62 -13.81
N LYS A 366 20.62 -20.62 -13.15
CA LYS A 366 22.05 -20.59 -12.83
C LYS A 366 22.41 -21.71 -11.83
N VAL A 367 21.58 -21.93 -10.80
CA VAL A 367 21.77 -23.01 -9.83
C VAL A 367 21.66 -24.37 -10.54
N GLU A 368 20.69 -24.54 -11.44
CA GLU A 368 20.52 -25.77 -12.23
C GLU A 368 21.72 -26.07 -13.15
N LYS A 369 22.38 -25.02 -13.67
CA LYS A 369 23.54 -25.14 -14.57
C LYS A 369 24.90 -25.20 -13.83
N LEU A 370 24.92 -25.53 -12.55
CA LEU A 370 26.15 -25.65 -11.75
C LEU A 370 27.24 -26.51 -12.41
N ASN A 371 26.88 -27.39 -13.34
CA ASN A 371 27.81 -28.28 -14.02
C ASN A 371 28.92 -27.57 -14.83
N ASP A 372 28.73 -26.32 -15.19
CA ASP A 372 29.67 -25.54 -16.00
C ASP A 372 30.84 -24.91 -15.16
N GLU A 373 30.70 -24.86 -13.83
CA GLU A 373 31.76 -24.36 -12.96
C GLU A 373 32.84 -25.44 -12.70
N LYS A 374 34.12 -25.08 -12.86
CA LYS A 374 35.22 -25.95 -12.45
C LYS A 374 35.32 -25.95 -10.92
N ILE A 375 35.30 -27.15 -10.32
CA ILE A 375 35.65 -27.25 -8.91
C ILE A 375 37.17 -27.26 -8.81
N GLU A 376 37.72 -26.17 -8.26
CA GLU A 376 39.16 -26.02 -8.06
C GLU A 376 39.63 -26.62 -6.74
N ASN A 377 38.76 -26.61 -5.73
CA ASN A 377 39.03 -27.12 -4.39
C ASN A 377 37.77 -27.67 -3.70
N GLU A 378 37.91 -28.24 -2.52
CA GLU A 378 36.86 -28.83 -1.68
C GLU A 378 36.10 -27.82 -0.79
N ASN A 379 36.28 -26.53 -1.00
CA ASN A 379 35.65 -25.49 -0.21
C ASN A 379 34.14 -25.38 -0.47
N ILE A 380 33.47 -24.46 0.24
CA ILE A 380 32.10 -24.10 -0.05
C ILE A 380 32.03 -23.50 -1.46
N LEU A 381 31.16 -24.03 -2.28
CA LEU A 381 30.93 -23.51 -3.62
C LEU A 381 30.32 -22.10 -3.55
N ASN A 382 30.77 -21.22 -4.41
CA ASN A 382 30.22 -19.85 -4.47
C ASN A 382 28.71 -19.86 -4.69
N ILE A 383 28.21 -20.79 -5.53
CA ILE A 383 26.77 -20.93 -5.77
C ILE A 383 25.99 -21.32 -4.50
N THR A 384 26.62 -22.07 -3.57
CA THR A 384 26.01 -22.41 -2.27
C THR A 384 25.83 -21.15 -1.44
N ILE A 385 26.87 -20.32 -1.36
CA ILE A 385 26.84 -19.04 -0.63
C ILE A 385 25.81 -18.09 -1.29
N ASP A 386 25.87 -17.97 -2.61
CA ASP A 386 24.98 -17.10 -3.38
C ASP A 386 23.51 -17.52 -3.21
N THR A 387 23.21 -18.82 -3.28
CA THR A 387 21.84 -19.33 -3.13
C THR A 387 21.30 -19.07 -1.73
N ILE A 388 22.06 -19.36 -0.70
CA ILE A 388 21.66 -19.08 0.69
C ILE A 388 21.45 -17.58 0.90
N SER A 389 22.35 -16.74 0.41
CA SER A 389 22.23 -15.29 0.51
C SER A 389 21.01 -14.77 -0.24
N PHE A 390 20.73 -15.35 -1.42
CA PHE A 390 19.56 -15.00 -2.24
C PHE A 390 18.25 -15.33 -1.52
N ILE A 391 18.05 -16.58 -1.07
CA ILE A 391 16.82 -16.97 -0.37
C ILE A 391 16.66 -16.21 0.96
N THR A 392 17.76 -15.97 1.69
CA THR A 392 17.72 -15.16 2.93
C THR A 392 17.21 -13.75 2.63
N SER A 393 17.71 -13.13 1.57
CA SER A 393 17.28 -11.80 1.15
C SER A 393 15.82 -11.80 0.67
N LEU A 394 15.40 -12.85 -0.04
CA LEU A 394 14.05 -12.96 -0.56
C LEU A 394 13.01 -13.08 0.58
N VAL A 395 13.27 -13.88 1.60
CA VAL A 395 12.33 -14.10 2.71
C VAL A 395 12.21 -12.89 3.66
N ILE A 396 13.19 -12.00 3.70
CA ILE A 396 13.11 -10.72 4.44
C ILE A 396 12.00 -9.83 3.85
N TYR A 397 11.74 -9.94 2.54
CA TYR A 397 10.66 -9.25 1.83
C TYR A 397 9.43 -10.16 1.70
N HIS A 398 8.83 -10.50 2.83
CA HIS A 398 7.77 -11.51 2.91
C HIS A 398 6.57 -11.25 1.97
N HIS A 399 6.08 -10.02 1.95
CA HIS A 399 4.92 -9.66 1.10
C HIS A 399 5.28 -9.65 -0.38
N ALA A 400 6.52 -9.22 -0.73
CA ALA A 400 7.02 -9.33 -2.09
C ALA A 400 7.14 -10.78 -2.51
N TYR A 401 7.73 -11.62 -1.67
CA TYR A 401 7.88 -13.05 -1.90
C TYR A 401 6.52 -13.72 -2.16
N THR A 402 5.52 -13.49 -1.30
CA THR A 402 4.16 -14.02 -1.48
C THR A 402 3.56 -13.57 -2.83
N SER A 403 3.72 -12.29 -3.18
CA SER A 403 3.23 -11.76 -4.47
C SER A 403 3.89 -12.42 -5.68
N LEU A 404 5.19 -12.68 -5.61
CA LEU A 404 5.95 -13.33 -6.68
C LEU A 404 5.59 -14.80 -6.80
N GLN A 405 5.35 -15.49 -5.69
CA GLN A 405 4.87 -16.88 -5.65
C GLN A 405 3.49 -17.02 -6.30
N GLU A 406 2.53 -16.15 -5.94
CA GLU A 406 1.17 -16.15 -6.52
C GLU A 406 1.18 -15.94 -8.05
N GLY A 407 2.12 -15.16 -8.56
CA GLY A 407 2.26 -14.85 -9.99
C GLY A 407 3.13 -15.84 -10.78
N SER A 408 3.72 -16.86 -10.14
CA SER A 408 4.66 -17.81 -10.75
C SER A 408 4.02 -19.16 -11.01
N THR A 409 4.37 -19.78 -12.16
CA THR A 409 4.07 -21.18 -12.46
C THR A 409 5.07 -22.14 -11.83
N SER A 410 6.22 -21.64 -11.35
CA SER A 410 7.29 -22.41 -10.73
C SER A 410 7.22 -22.30 -9.21
N ASP A 411 7.61 -23.36 -8.51
CA ASP A 411 7.77 -23.32 -7.06
C ASP A 411 9.01 -22.49 -6.68
N LEU A 412 8.77 -21.27 -6.17
CA LEU A 412 9.81 -20.36 -5.70
C LEU A 412 10.09 -20.51 -4.19
N SER A 413 9.63 -21.60 -3.56
CA SER A 413 9.84 -21.81 -2.13
C SER A 413 11.32 -21.93 -1.78
N PRO A 414 11.78 -21.42 -0.62
CA PRO A 414 13.14 -21.60 -0.13
C PRO A 414 13.56 -23.09 -0.11
N LYS A 415 12.62 -23.98 0.21
CA LYS A 415 12.82 -25.44 0.22
C LYS A 415 13.16 -25.97 -1.17
N ASN A 416 12.48 -25.49 -2.22
CA ASN A 416 12.75 -25.91 -3.59
C ASN A 416 14.14 -25.46 -4.05
N PHE A 417 14.55 -24.22 -3.76
CA PHE A 417 15.91 -23.74 -4.06
C PHE A 417 16.98 -24.62 -3.41
N ILE A 418 16.81 -24.99 -2.14
CA ILE A 418 17.76 -25.85 -1.44
C ILE A 418 17.73 -27.26 -2.01
N ASN A 419 16.58 -27.81 -2.36
CA ASN A 419 16.50 -29.15 -2.97
C ASN A 419 17.27 -29.22 -4.30
N ILE A 420 17.08 -28.21 -5.16
CA ILE A 420 17.81 -28.14 -6.43
C ILE A 420 19.31 -27.98 -6.17
N LEU A 421 19.71 -27.09 -5.27
CA LEU A 421 21.11 -26.89 -4.90
C LEU A 421 21.75 -28.18 -4.37
N VAL A 422 21.10 -28.88 -3.44
CA VAL A 422 21.55 -30.14 -2.85
C VAL A 422 21.75 -31.17 -3.94
N SER A 423 20.74 -31.39 -4.80
CA SER A 423 20.84 -32.34 -5.92
C SER A 423 22.01 -32.02 -6.85
N LYS A 424 22.22 -30.74 -7.16
CA LYS A 424 23.31 -30.31 -8.04
C LYS A 424 24.70 -30.44 -7.41
N ILE A 425 24.84 -30.18 -6.11
CA ILE A 425 26.08 -30.42 -5.38
C ILE A 425 26.42 -31.91 -5.39
N GLU A 426 25.43 -32.77 -5.13
CA GLU A 426 25.62 -34.25 -5.17
C GLU A 426 26.04 -34.72 -6.56
N GLU A 427 25.33 -34.27 -7.61
CA GLU A 427 25.67 -34.59 -9.00
C GLU A 427 27.11 -34.15 -9.33
N LYS A 428 27.46 -32.94 -9.01
CA LYS A 428 28.79 -32.36 -9.26
C LYS A 428 29.89 -33.10 -8.48
N SER A 429 29.61 -33.44 -7.23
CA SER A 429 30.55 -34.18 -6.38
C SER A 429 30.97 -35.53 -6.97
N ASN A 430 30.10 -36.18 -7.77
CA ASN A 430 30.41 -37.42 -8.43
C ASN A 430 31.52 -37.30 -9.49
N SER A 431 31.75 -36.12 -10.04
CA SER A 431 32.89 -35.87 -10.94
C SER A 431 34.25 -35.99 -10.23
N LEU A 432 34.31 -35.74 -8.93
CA LEU A 432 35.51 -35.88 -8.10
C LEU A 432 35.83 -37.32 -7.72
N LEU A 433 34.84 -38.21 -7.71
CA LEU A 433 35.07 -39.65 -7.41
C LEU A 433 36.15 -40.30 -8.27
N LYS A 434 36.25 -39.90 -9.55
CA LYS A 434 37.22 -40.42 -10.49
C LYS A 434 38.67 -39.99 -10.19
N LYS A 435 38.84 -38.83 -9.50
CA LYS A 435 40.15 -38.30 -9.16
C LYS A 435 40.64 -38.80 -7.79
N TYR A 436 39.89 -38.49 -6.74
CA TYR A 436 40.19 -38.88 -5.37
C TYR A 436 38.88 -38.95 -4.54
N PRO A 437 38.39 -40.17 -4.22
CA PRO A 437 37.10 -40.36 -3.57
C PRO A 437 36.91 -39.58 -2.26
N PRO A 438 37.93 -39.43 -1.37
CA PRO A 438 37.76 -38.62 -0.15
C PRO A 438 37.42 -37.15 -0.39
N LEU A 439 37.88 -36.53 -1.49
CA LEU A 439 37.56 -35.10 -1.80
C LEU A 439 36.07 -34.90 -2.04
N LYS A 440 35.38 -35.88 -2.63
CA LYS A 440 33.92 -35.83 -2.75
C LYS A 440 33.26 -35.66 -1.40
N ASN A 441 33.66 -36.45 -0.42
CA ASN A 441 33.06 -36.40 0.92
C ASN A 441 33.31 -35.08 1.61
N ILE A 442 34.51 -34.51 1.44
CA ILE A 442 34.84 -33.18 2.03
C ILE A 442 34.02 -32.07 1.40
N LEU A 443 33.88 -32.06 0.06
CA LEU A 443 33.03 -31.11 -0.64
C LEU A 443 31.59 -31.15 -0.10
N LEU A 444 31.03 -32.35 0.04
CA LEU A 444 29.69 -32.57 0.55
C LEU A 444 29.59 -32.11 2.02
N ILE A 445 30.53 -32.46 2.88
CA ILE A 445 30.56 -32.04 4.28
C ILE A 445 30.53 -30.52 4.38
N ASN A 446 31.44 -29.83 3.69
CA ASN A 446 31.57 -28.37 3.79
C ASN A 446 30.30 -27.64 3.30
N ASN A 447 29.75 -28.04 2.15
CA ASN A 447 28.56 -27.41 1.57
C ASN A 447 27.29 -27.72 2.36
N PHE A 448 27.07 -29.00 2.72
CA PHE A 448 25.86 -29.37 3.48
C PHE A 448 25.89 -28.87 4.92
N PHE A 449 27.06 -28.79 5.54
CA PHE A 449 27.18 -28.15 6.85
C PHE A 449 26.85 -26.67 6.79
N TYR A 450 27.36 -25.95 5.77
CA TYR A 450 27.03 -24.56 5.56
C TYR A 450 25.51 -24.36 5.37
N ILE A 451 24.87 -25.18 4.50
CA ILE A 451 23.43 -25.18 4.29
C ILE A 451 22.70 -25.45 5.61
N HIS A 452 23.05 -26.55 6.34
CA HIS A 452 22.43 -26.89 7.62
C HIS A 452 22.47 -25.73 8.63
N ASN A 453 23.64 -25.11 8.76
CA ASN A 453 23.84 -24.04 9.72
C ASN A 453 23.00 -22.80 9.38
N LYS A 454 22.90 -22.48 8.10
CA LYS A 454 22.14 -21.30 7.64
C LYS A 454 20.63 -21.51 7.65
N ILE A 455 20.12 -22.66 7.23
CA ILE A 455 18.67 -22.95 7.26
C ILE A 455 18.14 -23.15 8.69
N GLY A 456 19.03 -23.46 9.66
CA GLY A 456 18.67 -23.56 11.08
C GLY A 456 18.64 -22.22 11.83
N GLN A 457 18.94 -21.09 11.17
CA GLN A 457 18.97 -19.75 11.74
C GLN A 457 17.89 -18.83 11.16
N ASP A 458 17.52 -17.78 11.90
CA ASP A 458 16.66 -16.72 11.38
C ASP A 458 17.30 -16.00 10.18
N PRO A 459 16.50 -15.60 9.17
CA PRO A 459 15.03 -15.78 9.04
C PRO A 459 14.62 -17.10 8.38
N LEU A 460 15.56 -17.98 7.98
CA LEU A 460 15.27 -19.16 7.16
C LEU A 460 14.61 -20.30 7.94
N VAL A 461 14.88 -20.42 9.24
CA VAL A 461 14.39 -21.54 10.07
C VAL A 461 12.87 -21.76 9.98
N HIS A 462 12.11 -20.70 9.77
CA HIS A 462 10.65 -20.74 9.67
C HIS A 462 10.11 -21.39 8.36
N PHE A 463 10.97 -21.57 7.36
CA PHE A 463 10.63 -22.16 6.06
C PHE A 463 10.97 -23.64 5.95
N PHE A 464 11.64 -24.20 6.96
CA PHE A 464 12.08 -25.60 6.97
C PHE A 464 11.57 -26.32 8.21
N ASP A 465 11.00 -27.50 8.01
CA ASP A 465 10.62 -28.37 9.13
C ASP A 465 11.87 -28.98 9.79
N LYS A 466 11.72 -29.38 11.05
CA LYS A 466 12.81 -29.96 11.85
C LYS A 466 13.39 -31.23 11.22
N ASP A 467 12.55 -32.01 10.58
CA ASP A 467 12.96 -33.26 9.93
C ASP A 467 13.83 -32.97 8.72
N TYR A 468 13.49 -31.94 7.94
CA TYR A 468 14.33 -31.50 6.81
C TYR A 468 15.72 -31.05 7.29
N ILE A 469 15.78 -30.19 8.31
CA ILE A 469 17.04 -29.72 8.89
C ILE A 469 17.87 -30.91 9.41
N THR A 470 17.22 -31.85 10.08
CA THR A 470 17.85 -33.08 10.60
C THR A 470 18.37 -33.96 9.47
N ASN A 471 17.66 -34.07 8.36
CA ASN A 471 18.09 -34.84 7.19
C ASN A 471 19.38 -34.27 6.57
N ILE A 472 19.46 -32.94 6.41
CA ILE A 472 20.71 -32.30 5.93
C ILE A 472 21.88 -32.61 6.88
N LYS A 473 21.67 -32.56 8.21
CA LYS A 473 22.67 -32.92 9.21
C LYS A 473 23.09 -34.40 9.08
N ASN A 474 22.16 -35.30 8.82
CA ASN A 474 22.44 -36.72 8.64
C ASN A 474 23.31 -36.97 7.40
N ILE A 475 23.12 -36.20 6.33
CA ILE A 475 23.99 -36.29 5.14
C ILE A 475 25.43 -35.91 5.51
N VAL A 476 25.64 -34.85 6.31
CA VAL A 476 26.97 -34.46 6.81
C VAL A 476 27.60 -35.64 7.60
N ASN A 477 26.83 -36.21 8.53
CA ASN A 477 27.31 -37.30 9.37
C ASN A 477 27.67 -38.57 8.55
N THR A 478 26.84 -38.89 7.54
CA THR A 478 27.07 -40.02 6.64
C THR A 478 28.35 -39.82 5.84
N ASN A 479 28.51 -38.62 5.23
CA ASN A 479 29.72 -38.31 4.47
C ASN A 479 30.99 -38.30 5.33
N SER A 480 30.88 -37.88 6.60
CA SER A 480 32.01 -37.97 7.54
C SER A 480 32.45 -39.40 7.81
N LYS A 481 31.49 -40.34 7.90
CA LYS A 481 31.79 -41.79 8.03
C LYS A 481 32.36 -42.41 6.75
N GLU A 482 31.80 -42.01 5.60
CA GLU A 482 32.28 -42.48 4.30
C GLU A 482 33.66 -41.93 3.95
N TYR A 483 33.97 -40.71 4.34
CA TYR A 483 35.29 -40.11 4.21
C TYR A 483 36.36 -41.01 4.88
N LEU A 484 36.09 -41.45 6.12
CA LEU A 484 36.98 -42.32 6.87
C LEU A 484 37.24 -43.64 6.09
N LYS A 485 36.18 -44.27 5.60
CA LYS A 485 36.31 -45.53 4.83
C LYS A 485 37.05 -45.31 3.52
N ASN A 486 36.75 -44.26 2.79
CA ASN A 486 37.35 -43.98 1.48
C ASN A 486 38.84 -43.61 1.59
N THR A 487 39.24 -42.92 2.66
CA THR A 487 40.62 -42.52 2.91
C THR A 487 41.51 -43.74 3.18
N TRP A 488 41.03 -44.71 4.00
CA TRP A 488 41.83 -45.83 4.45
C TRP A 488 41.49 -47.18 3.78
N ARG A 489 40.68 -47.12 2.70
CA ARG A 489 40.16 -48.33 2.03
C ARG A 489 41.24 -49.30 1.62
N LYS A 490 42.26 -48.84 0.93
CA LYS A 490 43.35 -49.67 0.47
C LYS A 490 44.13 -50.31 1.62
N SER A 491 44.40 -49.52 2.64
CA SER A 491 45.09 -50.02 3.84
C SER A 491 44.30 -51.12 4.53
N ILE A 492 42.95 -50.97 4.55
CA ILE A 492 42.06 -51.98 5.13
C ILE A 492 42.01 -53.24 4.28
N GLU A 493 41.84 -53.12 2.96
CA GLU A 493 41.65 -54.25 2.04
C GLU A 493 42.93 -55.10 1.96
N ILE A 494 44.10 -54.49 1.95
CA ILE A 494 45.36 -55.18 1.76
C ILE A 494 45.99 -55.63 3.09
N SER A 495 45.93 -54.74 4.11
CA SER A 495 46.62 -55.00 5.39
C SER A 495 45.86 -55.91 6.35
N PHE A 496 44.53 -55.97 6.21
CA PHE A 496 43.66 -56.63 7.19
C PHE A 496 42.77 -57.74 6.61
N THR A 497 43.14 -58.36 5.46
CA THR A 497 42.46 -59.55 4.95
C THR A 497 42.58 -60.71 5.94
N GLU A 498 41.45 -61.38 6.19
CA GLU A 498 41.33 -62.46 7.19
C GLU A 498 41.98 -63.78 6.78
N LYS A 499 42.65 -63.87 5.61
CA LYS A 499 43.30 -65.06 5.19
C LYS A 499 44.44 -65.46 6.13
N ASP A 500 44.51 -66.72 6.45
CA ASP A 500 45.58 -67.29 7.25
C ASP A 500 46.90 -67.20 6.47
N ASP A 501 47.65 -66.16 6.76
CA ASP A 501 48.90 -65.83 6.06
C ASP A 501 50.12 -66.48 6.75
N ILE A 502 49.86 -67.15 7.85
CA ILE A 502 50.90 -67.79 8.67
C ILE A 502 50.94 -69.27 8.35
N ILE A 503 51.84 -69.64 7.47
CA ILE A 503 52.05 -71.02 7.08
C ILE A 503 53.49 -71.43 7.44
N TYR A 504 53.65 -72.37 8.33
CA TYR A 504 54.94 -72.93 8.70
C TYR A 504 55.30 -74.15 7.83
N ASP A 505 56.55 -74.34 7.54
CA ASP A 505 57.07 -75.54 6.92
C ASP A 505 57.03 -76.68 7.95
N LYS A 506 56.53 -77.85 7.53
CA LYS A 506 56.28 -78.98 8.43
C LYS A 506 57.56 -79.64 8.91
N GLU A 507 58.67 -79.57 8.12
CA GLU A 507 59.92 -80.17 8.43
C GLU A 507 60.85 -79.26 9.25
N THR A 508 60.89 -78.00 8.95
CA THR A 508 61.81 -77.04 9.56
C THR A 508 61.18 -76.24 10.66
N ASN A 509 59.87 -76.29 10.83
CA ASN A 509 59.10 -75.44 11.71
C ASN A 509 59.38 -73.93 11.52
N GLU A 510 59.91 -73.54 10.33
CA GLU A 510 60.09 -72.16 9.93
C GLU A 510 58.91 -71.60 9.14
N LEU A 511 58.69 -70.29 9.25
CA LEU A 511 57.67 -69.58 8.45
C LEU A 511 58.04 -69.71 6.98
N LYS A 512 57.08 -70.16 6.11
CA LYS A 512 57.32 -70.25 4.68
C LYS A 512 57.66 -68.91 4.04
N ALA A 513 58.48 -68.93 2.98
CA ALA A 513 58.94 -67.70 2.30
C ALA A 513 57.74 -66.83 1.76
N THR A 514 56.68 -67.51 1.28
CA THR A 514 55.44 -66.81 0.85
C THR A 514 54.75 -66.08 1.93
N SER A 515 54.67 -66.62 3.15
CA SER A 515 54.11 -65.96 4.31
C SER A 515 55.03 -64.84 4.79
N LYS A 516 56.34 -65.01 4.75
CA LYS A 516 57.30 -63.90 5.07
C LYS A 516 57.12 -62.73 4.13
N GLU A 517 56.97 -62.90 2.85
CA GLU A 517 56.78 -61.86 1.86
C GLU A 517 55.37 -61.22 1.97
N LEU A 518 54.35 -61.97 2.29
CA LEU A 518 53.01 -61.44 2.46
C LEU A 518 52.93 -60.53 3.68
N ILE A 519 53.53 -60.91 4.80
CA ILE A 519 53.60 -60.07 6.00
C ILE A 519 54.35 -58.76 5.71
N LYS A 520 55.53 -58.85 5.06
CA LYS A 520 56.28 -57.64 4.64
C LYS A 520 55.42 -56.73 3.76
N LYS A 521 54.75 -57.31 2.79
CA LYS A 521 53.85 -56.53 1.89
C LYS A 521 52.76 -55.82 2.67
N LYS A 522 52.14 -56.43 3.67
CA LYS A 522 51.11 -55.79 4.51
C LYS A 522 51.64 -54.58 5.24
N PHE A 523 52.77 -54.65 5.91
CA PHE A 523 53.38 -53.51 6.61
C PHE A 523 53.86 -52.43 5.64
N ASN A 524 54.50 -52.80 4.52
CA ASN A 524 54.95 -51.82 3.54
C ASN A 524 53.76 -51.05 2.92
N THR A 525 52.69 -51.77 2.55
CA THR A 525 51.48 -51.16 2.01
C THR A 525 50.85 -50.21 3.03
N PHE A 526 50.79 -50.61 4.31
CA PHE A 526 50.30 -49.71 5.36
C PHE A 526 51.14 -48.42 5.46
N ASN A 527 52.47 -48.55 5.48
CA ASN A 527 53.39 -47.41 5.59
C ASN A 527 53.28 -46.46 4.39
N ASP A 528 53.17 -47.04 3.16
CA ASP A 528 53.06 -46.24 1.92
C ASP A 528 51.72 -45.51 1.85
N GLU A 529 50.60 -46.17 2.19
CA GLU A 529 49.29 -45.57 2.23
C GLU A 529 49.18 -44.53 3.35
N MET A 530 49.84 -44.76 4.50
CA MET A 530 49.90 -43.78 5.57
C MET A 530 50.56 -42.47 5.10
N LYS A 531 51.75 -42.57 4.48
CA LYS A 531 52.46 -41.41 3.90
C LYS A 531 51.68 -40.70 2.84
N LEU A 532 51.01 -41.46 1.93
CA LEU A 532 50.20 -40.91 0.86
C LEU A 532 49.01 -40.15 1.43
N ASN A 533 48.26 -40.72 2.36
CA ASN A 533 47.09 -40.13 2.95
C ASN A 533 47.44 -38.85 3.77
N LEU A 534 48.55 -38.89 4.53
CA LEU A 534 49.03 -37.70 5.20
C LEU A 534 49.34 -36.57 4.21
N LYS A 535 50.05 -36.86 3.11
CA LYS A 535 50.37 -35.86 2.08
C LYS A 535 49.11 -35.25 1.45
N ILE A 536 48.07 -36.07 1.18
CA ILE A 536 46.82 -35.60 0.57
C ILE A 536 46.04 -34.76 1.58
N GLN A 537 45.95 -35.22 2.83
CA GLN A 537 45.20 -34.52 3.88
C GLN A 537 45.78 -33.17 4.29
N GLN A 538 47.08 -32.89 4.00
CA GLN A 538 47.68 -31.57 4.19
C GLN A 538 46.96 -30.43 3.48
N HIS A 539 46.26 -30.73 2.41
CA HIS A 539 45.57 -29.74 1.57
C HIS A 539 44.07 -29.70 1.79
N ILE A 540 43.52 -30.53 2.68
CA ILE A 540 42.08 -30.65 2.92
C ILE A 540 41.71 -29.69 4.06
N GLN A 541 40.73 -28.80 3.75
CA GLN A 541 40.17 -27.87 4.75
C GLN A 541 38.72 -28.26 5.06
N ILE A 542 38.44 -28.44 6.36
CA ILE A 542 37.07 -28.61 6.86
C ILE A 542 36.72 -27.31 7.60
N ILE A 543 35.64 -26.66 7.14
CA ILE A 543 35.31 -25.30 7.57
C ILE A 543 34.86 -25.25 9.04
N ASP A 544 34.16 -26.30 9.52
CA ASP A 544 33.71 -26.34 10.90
C ASP A 544 34.75 -27.07 11.78
N LYS A 545 35.29 -26.32 12.75
CA LYS A 545 36.31 -26.84 13.67
C LYS A 545 35.84 -28.00 14.56
N ASN A 546 34.55 -28.11 14.86
CA ASN A 546 34.02 -29.21 15.67
C ASN A 546 33.90 -30.49 14.85
N ILE A 547 33.46 -30.37 13.59
CA ILE A 547 33.42 -31.47 12.63
C ILE A 547 34.86 -31.94 12.37
N GLU A 548 35.76 -31.00 12.09
CA GLU A 548 37.17 -31.28 11.89
C GLU A 548 37.76 -32.08 13.07
N LYS A 549 37.64 -31.58 14.30
CA LYS A 549 38.09 -32.27 15.52
C LYS A 549 37.49 -33.67 15.69
N SER A 550 36.19 -33.80 15.40
CA SER A 550 35.51 -35.12 15.46
C SER A 550 36.04 -36.08 14.42
N MET A 551 36.28 -35.60 13.18
CA MET A 551 36.81 -36.41 12.09
C MET A 551 38.26 -36.83 12.38
N VAL A 552 39.11 -35.93 12.86
CA VAL A 552 40.47 -36.21 13.30
C VAL A 552 40.49 -37.30 14.38
N LYS A 553 39.68 -37.12 15.43
CA LYS A 553 39.56 -38.13 16.50
C LYS A 553 39.11 -39.49 15.98
N ASN A 554 38.13 -39.53 15.06
CA ASN A 554 37.63 -40.75 14.48
C ASN A 554 38.69 -41.43 13.58
N ASN A 555 39.45 -40.64 12.78
CA ASN A 555 40.55 -41.15 11.97
C ASN A 555 41.62 -41.77 12.86
N ILE A 556 42.12 -41.07 13.88
CA ILE A 556 43.11 -41.58 14.81
C ILE A 556 42.61 -42.86 15.45
N SER A 557 41.42 -42.86 16.04
CA SER A 557 40.84 -44.06 16.69
C SER A 557 40.68 -45.24 15.74
N PHE A 558 40.28 -44.99 14.50
CA PHE A 558 40.10 -46.06 13.50
C PHE A 558 41.43 -46.70 13.11
N ILE A 559 42.44 -45.88 12.77
CA ILE A 559 43.73 -46.35 12.29
C ILE A 559 44.53 -47.02 13.42
N THR A 560 44.51 -46.44 14.60
CA THR A 560 45.21 -47.03 15.76
C THR A 560 44.66 -48.39 16.13
N LYS A 561 43.33 -48.56 16.15
CA LYS A 561 42.70 -49.90 16.36
C LYS A 561 43.09 -50.93 15.30
N LYS A 562 43.11 -50.53 14.03
CA LYS A 562 43.48 -51.43 12.94
C LYS A 562 44.96 -51.81 12.97
N TYR A 563 45.82 -50.80 13.19
CA TYR A 563 47.26 -51.04 13.29
C TYR A 563 47.62 -51.90 14.51
N GLN A 564 46.94 -51.67 15.65
CA GLN A 564 47.13 -52.52 16.85
C GLN A 564 46.84 -53.99 16.52
N ALA A 565 45.73 -54.27 15.83
CA ALA A 565 45.40 -55.62 15.41
C ALA A 565 46.43 -56.25 14.45
N LEU A 566 47.05 -55.42 13.58
CA LEU A 566 48.16 -55.88 12.72
C LEU A 566 49.40 -56.20 13.51
N LEU A 567 49.78 -55.32 14.46
CA LEU A 567 50.93 -55.58 15.35
C LEU A 567 50.71 -56.83 16.20
N ASP A 568 49.57 -56.97 16.86
CA ASP A 568 49.27 -58.10 17.74
C ASP A 568 49.31 -59.43 17.01
N LYS A 569 48.96 -59.45 15.71
CA LYS A 569 49.00 -60.64 14.89
C LYS A 569 50.42 -61.06 14.46
N TYR A 570 51.32 -60.09 14.23
CA TYR A 570 52.61 -60.36 13.57
C TYR A 570 53.86 -59.93 14.35
N LYS A 571 53.77 -59.17 15.45
CA LYS A 571 54.92 -58.64 16.19
C LYS A 571 55.90 -59.70 16.70
N ASP A 572 55.39 -60.86 17.07
CA ASP A 572 56.18 -61.95 17.64
C ASP A 572 56.69 -62.97 16.57
N ILE A 573 56.38 -62.71 15.30
CA ILE A 573 56.74 -63.60 14.19
C ILE A 573 58.02 -63.11 13.51
N LYS A 574 59.06 -63.93 13.45
CA LYS A 574 60.31 -63.66 12.71
C LYS A 574 60.12 -63.78 11.22
N PHE A 575 59.58 -62.75 10.54
CA PHE A 575 59.33 -62.74 9.09
C PHE A 575 60.43 -62.00 8.30
N SER A 576 61.38 -61.30 8.95
CA SER A 576 62.48 -60.59 8.30
C SER A 576 63.71 -60.50 9.24
N LYS A 577 64.90 -60.39 8.64
CA LYS A 577 66.14 -60.05 9.38
C LYS A 577 66.17 -58.61 9.82
N ASN A 578 65.46 -57.70 9.13
CA ASN A 578 65.39 -56.28 9.38
C ASN A 578 63.96 -55.84 9.72
N VAL A 579 63.34 -56.42 10.75
CA VAL A 579 61.96 -56.16 11.16
C VAL A 579 61.75 -54.66 11.46
N ASP A 580 62.71 -54.00 12.12
CA ASP A 580 62.64 -52.58 12.47
C ASP A 580 62.58 -51.62 11.28
N ARG A 581 63.00 -52.02 10.09
CA ARG A 581 62.87 -51.23 8.85
C ARG A 581 61.48 -51.41 8.18
N ILE A 582 60.77 -52.47 8.51
CA ILE A 582 59.49 -52.82 7.94
C ILE A 582 58.35 -52.36 8.85
N ILE A 583 58.51 -52.61 10.18
CA ILE A 583 57.60 -52.09 11.21
C ILE A 583 58.12 -50.72 11.63
N ILE A 584 57.73 -49.67 10.92
CA ILE A 584 58.17 -48.30 11.19
C ILE A 584 57.64 -47.83 12.56
N TYR A 585 56.37 -48.14 12.84
CA TYR A 585 55.74 -47.79 14.11
C TYR A 585 55.73 -48.97 15.06
N LYS A 586 56.57 -48.91 16.10
CA LYS A 586 56.71 -50.01 17.05
C LYS A 586 55.53 -50.18 17.99
N ASN A 587 54.77 -49.14 18.19
CA ASN A 587 53.55 -49.14 18.99
C ASN A 587 52.53 -48.14 18.46
N VAL A 588 51.28 -48.27 18.90
CA VAL A 588 50.14 -47.39 18.51
C VAL A 588 50.35 -45.96 18.95
N GLY A 589 51.14 -45.72 20.04
CA GLY A 589 51.47 -44.39 20.52
C GLY A 589 52.20 -43.53 19.49
N GLN A 590 53.18 -44.15 18.76
CA GLN A 590 53.93 -43.43 17.70
C GLN A 590 53.03 -43.01 16.53
N ILE A 591 52.10 -43.86 16.11
CA ILE A 591 51.09 -43.48 15.08
C ILE A 591 50.18 -42.35 15.61
N THR A 592 49.74 -42.49 16.86
CA THR A 592 48.87 -41.48 17.46
C THR A 592 49.60 -40.12 17.56
N GLU A 593 50.85 -40.13 17.91
CA GLU A 593 51.67 -38.92 17.98
C GLU A 593 51.89 -38.28 16.61
N GLU A 594 52.23 -39.09 15.59
CA GLU A 594 52.41 -38.59 14.22
C GLU A 594 51.10 -38.01 13.64
N LEU A 595 49.98 -38.70 13.83
CA LEU A 595 48.69 -38.20 13.40
C LEU A 595 48.27 -36.92 14.17
N ASN A 596 48.46 -36.87 15.47
CA ASN A 596 48.17 -35.67 16.27
C ASN A 596 49.07 -34.51 15.86
N THR A 597 50.35 -34.74 15.64
CA THR A 597 51.30 -33.70 15.20
C THR A 597 50.87 -33.18 13.81
N PHE A 598 50.50 -34.05 12.91
CA PHE A 598 50.05 -33.72 11.58
C PHE A 598 48.78 -32.88 11.59
N PHE A 599 47.76 -33.26 12.33
CA PHE A 599 46.48 -32.52 12.39
C PHE A 599 46.62 -31.23 13.25
N SER A 600 47.50 -31.16 14.24
CA SER A 600 47.73 -29.93 15.01
C SER A 600 48.51 -28.88 14.22
N PHE A 601 49.36 -29.28 13.28
CA PHE A 601 50.10 -28.35 12.41
C PHE A 601 49.14 -27.59 11.47
N ASN A 602 48.13 -28.26 10.97
CA ASN A 602 47.11 -27.65 10.12
C ASN A 602 46.15 -26.73 10.89
N MET A 603 45.94 -26.92 12.19
CA MET A 603 45.13 -26.04 13.02
C MET A 603 45.81 -24.70 13.39
N ASN A 604 47.12 -24.60 13.28
CA ASN A 604 47.89 -23.38 13.66
C ASN A 604 48.18 -22.46 12.46
N TYR A 605 47.89 -22.87 11.23
CA TYR A 605 48.11 -22.08 10.00
C TYR A 605 46.85 -21.41 9.48
N GLN A 606 45.74 -21.41 10.23
CA GLN A 606 44.51 -20.65 9.96
C GLN A 606 44.31 -19.57 11.05
#